data_8d0921239a0501e02a762d971c97a3c1
#
_entry.id   8d0921239a0501e02a762d971c97a3c1
#
_cell.length_a   1.000
_cell.length_b   1.000
_cell.length_c   1.000
_cell.angle_alpha   90.00
_cell.angle_beta   90.00
_cell.angle_gamma   90.00
#
_symmetry.space_group_name_H-M   'P 1'
#
loop_
_entity.id
_entity.type
_entity.pdbx_description
1 polymer ?
#
loop_
_entity_poly.entity_id
_entity_poly.type
_entity_poly.pdbx_seq_one_letter_code
_entity_poly.pdbx_strand_id
1 'polypeptide(L)'
;AYAAKPATPEEVAQLLKAASENGVPVTARGSGCGLSGAARPVEGGLLISFDRMNKVLEVDTANQVAVVQPGVALTDLDAATADTGLRYTVYPGELSSSVGGNVGTNAGGMRAVKYGVARHNVLGLQAVLPTGEIIRTGGRMAKVSTGYDLTQLIIGSEGTLALVTEVIVKLHPRLDHNASVLAPFADFDQVMAAVPKILASGLAPDILEYIDNTSMAALISTQNLELGIPDQIRDSCEAYLLVALENRIADRLFEDIQTVGEMLMELGAVDAYVLEGGSARKLIEAREKAFWAAKALGADDIIDTVVPRASMPKFLSTARGLAAAADGAAVGCGHAGDGNVHMAIACKDPEKKKKLMTDIFALAMELGGAISGEHGVGRAKTGYFLELEDPVKISLMRRIKQSFDPAGILNPGVVFGDT
;
A
#
# COMPACT_ATOMS: atom_id res chain seq x y z
N ALA A 1 4.59 -2.95 -28.28
CA ALA A 1 4.08 -1.70 -27.73
C ALA A 1 5.01 -0.54 -28.11
N TYR A 2 4.45 0.63 -28.32
CA TYR A 2 5.21 1.88 -28.46
C TYR A 2 5.29 2.56 -27.09
N ALA A 3 6.32 3.39 -26.87
CA ALA A 3 6.47 4.16 -25.63
C ALA A 3 6.57 5.66 -25.96
N ALA A 4 5.83 6.48 -25.22
CA ALA A 4 5.90 7.93 -25.25
C ALA A 4 6.24 8.47 -23.86
N LYS A 5 7.01 9.58 -23.83
CA LYS A 5 7.40 10.28 -22.60
C LYS A 5 6.96 11.76 -22.70
N PRO A 6 5.69 12.07 -22.48
CA PRO A 6 5.21 13.44 -22.49
C PRO A 6 5.84 14.25 -21.35
N ALA A 7 5.96 15.56 -21.56
CA ALA A 7 6.47 16.51 -20.58
C ALA A 7 5.39 17.46 -20.05
N THR A 8 4.24 17.52 -20.73
CA THR A 8 3.13 18.42 -20.37
C THR A 8 1.78 17.70 -20.43
N PRO A 9 0.76 18.21 -19.72
CA PRO A 9 -0.60 17.70 -19.81
C PRO A 9 -1.18 17.73 -21.22
N GLU A 10 -0.82 18.74 -22.02
CA GLU A 10 -1.27 18.92 -23.40
C GLU A 10 -0.70 17.83 -24.31
N GLU A 11 0.57 17.44 -24.12
CA GLU A 11 1.16 16.30 -24.82
C GLU A 11 0.46 14.98 -24.46
N VAL A 12 0.08 14.79 -23.19
CA VAL A 12 -0.72 13.63 -22.76
C VAL A 12 -2.09 13.65 -23.44
N ALA A 13 -2.74 14.82 -23.50
CA ALA A 13 -4.04 15.00 -24.13
C ALA A 13 -4.00 14.66 -25.64
N GLN A 14 -2.97 15.12 -26.36
CA GLN A 14 -2.79 14.79 -27.76
C GLN A 14 -2.58 13.30 -28.01
N LEU A 15 -1.77 12.64 -27.16
CA LEU A 15 -1.51 11.20 -27.25
C LEU A 15 -2.80 10.40 -26.99
N LEU A 16 -3.57 10.74 -25.94
CA LEU A 16 -4.83 10.07 -25.62
C LEU A 16 -5.88 10.26 -26.71
N LYS A 17 -6.03 11.47 -27.22
CA LYS A 17 -6.96 11.76 -28.32
C LYS A 17 -6.61 10.91 -29.55
N ALA A 18 -5.35 10.91 -29.97
CA ALA A 18 -4.91 10.11 -31.12
C ALA A 18 -5.10 8.60 -30.87
N ALA A 19 -4.82 8.11 -29.66
CA ALA A 19 -5.05 6.71 -29.29
C ALA A 19 -6.54 6.35 -29.34
N SER A 20 -7.41 7.22 -28.81
CA SER A 20 -8.87 7.03 -28.83
C SER A 20 -9.43 6.99 -30.26
N GLU A 21 -9.03 7.92 -31.12
CA GLU A 21 -9.45 7.99 -32.53
C GLU A 21 -9.03 6.74 -33.33
N ASN A 22 -7.95 6.08 -32.94
CA ASN A 22 -7.39 4.92 -33.63
C ASN A 22 -7.60 3.57 -32.89
N GLY A 23 -8.32 3.56 -31.75
CA GLY A 23 -8.57 2.37 -30.96
C GLY A 23 -7.28 1.75 -30.39
N VAL A 24 -6.24 2.55 -30.12
CA VAL A 24 -4.95 2.07 -29.61
C VAL A 24 -5.01 1.95 -28.08
N PRO A 25 -4.79 0.76 -27.50
CA PRO A 25 -4.74 0.61 -26.05
C PRO A 25 -3.64 1.46 -25.39
N VAL A 26 -3.93 2.08 -24.25
CA VAL A 26 -2.99 2.93 -23.52
C VAL A 26 -2.76 2.38 -22.12
N THR A 27 -1.49 2.26 -21.75
CA THR A 27 -1.08 1.94 -20.39
C THR A 27 -0.26 3.09 -19.80
N ALA A 28 -0.65 3.59 -18.63
CA ALA A 28 0.11 4.59 -17.90
C ALA A 28 1.22 3.92 -17.07
N ARG A 29 2.39 4.55 -16.98
CA ARG A 29 3.48 4.10 -16.14
C ARG A 29 4.13 5.26 -15.39
N GLY A 30 4.13 5.19 -14.06
CA GLY A 30 5.00 5.98 -13.18
C GLY A 30 6.37 5.31 -13.05
N SER A 31 6.82 4.99 -11.83
CA SER A 31 8.06 4.24 -11.57
C SER A 31 8.01 2.76 -12.02
N GLY A 32 6.81 2.18 -12.15
CA GLY A 32 6.62 0.80 -12.60
C GLY A 32 6.92 -0.27 -11.54
N CYS A 33 6.97 0.09 -10.26
CA CYS A 33 7.24 -0.80 -9.12
C CYS A 33 6.01 -1.57 -8.60
N GLY A 34 4.81 -1.30 -9.13
CA GLY A 34 3.58 -1.97 -8.69
C GLY A 34 3.59 -3.48 -8.88
N LEU A 35 3.08 -4.23 -7.90
CA LEU A 35 3.17 -5.69 -7.81
C LEU A 35 2.04 -6.43 -8.54
N SER A 36 0.95 -5.74 -8.92
CA SER A 36 -0.24 -6.37 -9.55
C SER A 36 -0.27 -6.30 -11.08
N GLY A 37 0.80 -5.76 -11.72
CA GLY A 37 0.96 -5.75 -13.18
C GLY A 37 0.13 -4.70 -13.94
N ALA A 38 -0.45 -3.70 -13.27
CA ALA A 38 -1.24 -2.64 -13.91
C ALA A 38 -0.42 -1.77 -14.89
N ALA A 39 0.88 -1.61 -14.66
CA ALA A 39 1.78 -0.83 -15.51
C ALA A 39 2.39 -1.63 -16.70
N ARG A 40 1.93 -2.87 -16.95
CA ARG A 40 2.36 -3.71 -18.07
C ARG A 40 1.55 -3.37 -19.33
N PRO A 41 2.17 -2.86 -20.41
CA PRO A 41 1.43 -2.58 -21.62
C PRO A 41 0.97 -3.86 -22.33
N VAL A 42 -0.15 -3.76 -23.06
CA VAL A 42 -0.60 -4.83 -23.94
C VAL A 42 0.13 -4.78 -25.28
N GLU A 43 0.11 -5.89 -26.01
CA GLU A 43 0.66 -5.94 -27.36
C GLU A 43 -0.07 -4.96 -28.29
N GLY A 44 0.68 -4.28 -29.14
CA GLY A 44 0.11 -3.22 -30.02
C GLY A 44 -0.23 -1.91 -29.33
N GLY A 45 -0.17 -1.85 -28.00
CA GLY A 45 -0.55 -0.67 -27.22
C GLY A 45 0.53 0.41 -27.12
N LEU A 46 0.13 1.56 -26.59
CA LEU A 46 0.95 2.71 -26.26
C LEU A 46 1.22 2.77 -24.74
N LEU A 47 2.49 2.71 -24.34
CA LEU A 47 2.93 3.01 -22.98
C LEU A 47 3.18 4.51 -22.83
N ILE A 48 2.48 5.19 -21.95
CA ILE A 48 2.74 6.57 -21.56
C ILE A 48 3.52 6.57 -20.25
N SER A 49 4.82 6.92 -20.33
CA SER A 49 5.71 7.02 -19.16
C SER A 49 5.77 8.47 -18.68
N PHE A 50 5.59 8.67 -17.39
CA PHE A 50 5.65 9.97 -16.74
C PHE A 50 7.06 10.37 -16.27
N ASP A 51 8.11 9.71 -16.73
CA ASP A 51 9.51 9.98 -16.34
C ASP A 51 9.93 11.46 -16.54
N ARG A 52 9.33 12.19 -17.50
CA ARG A 52 9.60 13.61 -17.78
C ARG A 52 8.67 14.57 -17.05
N MET A 53 7.63 14.06 -16.40
CA MET A 53 6.70 14.81 -15.55
C MET A 53 7.00 14.51 -14.09
N ASN A 54 8.18 14.88 -13.62
CA ASN A 54 8.75 14.51 -12.32
C ASN A 54 9.16 15.71 -11.46
N LYS A 55 8.47 16.85 -11.60
CA LYS A 55 8.79 18.07 -10.84
C LYS A 55 7.85 18.25 -9.67
N VAL A 56 8.40 18.63 -8.50
CA VAL A 56 7.66 19.30 -7.44
C VAL A 56 7.43 20.73 -7.92
N LEU A 57 6.18 21.07 -8.21
CA LEU A 57 5.82 22.36 -8.81
C LEU A 57 5.74 23.46 -7.75
N GLU A 58 5.27 23.12 -6.56
CA GLU A 58 5.09 24.04 -5.45
C GLU A 58 5.05 23.31 -4.11
N VAL A 59 5.62 23.89 -3.07
CA VAL A 59 5.40 23.53 -1.67
C VAL A 59 4.76 24.74 -0.97
N ASP A 60 3.47 24.65 -0.70
CA ASP A 60 2.67 25.69 -0.06
C ASP A 60 2.58 25.38 1.44
N THR A 61 3.49 25.97 2.21
CA THR A 61 3.57 25.75 3.66
C THR A 61 2.40 26.36 4.42
N ALA A 62 1.79 27.43 3.88
CA ALA A 62 0.66 28.09 4.51
C ALA A 62 -0.61 27.23 4.47
N ASN A 63 -0.83 26.51 3.36
CA ASN A 63 -1.93 25.58 3.20
C ASN A 63 -1.54 24.12 3.53
N GLN A 64 -0.28 23.86 3.86
CA GLN A 64 0.26 22.52 4.14
C GLN A 64 -0.02 21.53 3.00
N VAL A 65 0.28 21.93 1.79
CA VAL A 65 0.14 21.09 0.59
C VAL A 65 1.37 21.18 -0.31
N ALA A 66 1.58 20.16 -1.12
CA ALA A 66 2.49 20.24 -2.26
C ALA A 66 1.73 19.94 -3.55
N VAL A 67 2.12 20.64 -4.62
CA VAL A 67 1.63 20.39 -5.97
C VAL A 67 2.76 19.71 -6.73
N VAL A 68 2.50 18.50 -7.23
CA VAL A 68 3.54 17.67 -7.82
C VAL A 68 3.08 17.04 -9.13
N GLN A 69 4.01 16.77 -10.01
CA GLN A 69 3.77 15.98 -11.22
C GLN A 69 3.76 14.47 -10.90
N PRO A 70 3.06 13.63 -11.67
CA PRO A 70 2.84 12.21 -11.33
C PRO A 70 4.10 11.35 -11.30
N GLY A 71 5.17 11.74 -11.98
CA GLY A 71 6.45 11.03 -12.00
C GLY A 71 7.38 11.37 -10.83
N VAL A 72 7.00 12.30 -9.94
CA VAL A 72 7.80 12.62 -8.73
C VAL A 72 7.91 11.38 -7.84
N ALA A 73 9.14 10.98 -7.48
CA ALA A 73 9.37 9.93 -6.51
C ALA A 73 9.09 10.42 -5.09
N LEU A 74 8.72 9.51 -4.18
CA LEU A 74 8.49 9.88 -2.77
C LEU A 74 9.76 10.45 -2.12
N THR A 75 10.94 9.93 -2.47
CA THR A 75 12.24 10.47 -2.03
C THR A 75 12.44 11.92 -2.45
N ASP A 76 12.06 12.27 -3.69
CA ASP A 76 12.21 13.64 -4.20
C ASP A 76 11.23 14.59 -3.51
N LEU A 77 10.01 14.13 -3.24
CA LEU A 77 9.01 14.90 -2.48
C LEU A 77 9.46 15.11 -1.03
N ASP A 78 10.00 14.07 -0.38
CA ASP A 78 10.52 14.19 0.99
C ASP A 78 11.71 15.16 1.05
N ALA A 79 12.62 15.11 0.08
CA ALA A 79 13.73 16.06 -0.04
C ALA A 79 13.26 17.50 -0.27
N ALA A 80 12.25 17.70 -1.14
CA ALA A 80 11.69 19.02 -1.41
C ALA A 80 10.97 19.66 -0.22
N THR A 81 10.51 18.86 0.73
CA THR A 81 9.82 19.32 1.94
C THR A 81 10.69 19.32 3.20
N ALA A 82 11.95 18.88 3.12
CA ALA A 82 12.83 18.67 4.27
C ALA A 82 12.99 19.91 5.17
N ASP A 83 13.23 21.07 4.56
CA ASP A 83 13.50 22.34 5.28
C ASP A 83 12.20 23.08 5.68
N THR A 84 11.04 22.54 5.37
CA THR A 84 9.75 23.20 5.64
C THR A 84 9.11 22.81 6.98
N GLY A 85 9.66 21.79 7.66
CA GLY A 85 9.03 21.17 8.83
C GLY A 85 7.79 20.34 8.49
N LEU A 86 7.54 20.07 7.21
CA LEU A 86 6.40 19.28 6.71
C LEU A 86 6.88 18.01 5.98
N ARG A 87 5.99 17.04 5.83
CA ARG A 87 6.23 15.81 5.05
C ARG A 87 4.95 15.25 4.47
N TYR A 88 5.08 14.52 3.37
CA TYR A 88 4.06 13.59 2.87
C TYR A 88 4.15 12.27 3.63
N THR A 89 3.03 11.72 4.07
CA THR A 89 3.00 10.61 5.04
C THR A 89 2.66 9.25 4.45
N VAL A 90 2.19 9.18 3.20
CA VAL A 90 1.95 7.90 2.53
C VAL A 90 3.28 7.21 2.24
N TYR A 91 3.44 6.01 2.76
CA TYR A 91 4.72 5.30 2.81
C TYR A 91 4.53 3.83 2.40
N PRO A 92 4.45 3.51 1.10
CA PRO A 92 4.10 2.18 0.59
C PRO A 92 5.30 1.23 0.48
N GLY A 93 6.31 1.32 1.34
CA GLY A 93 7.46 0.43 1.37
C GLY A 93 8.48 0.61 0.23
N GLU A 94 8.12 1.19 -0.90
CA GLU A 94 9.03 1.48 -2.02
C GLU A 94 9.13 2.99 -2.24
N LEU A 95 10.17 3.59 -1.69
CA LEU A 95 10.37 5.04 -1.71
C LEU A 95 10.72 5.62 -3.08
N SER A 96 11.17 4.80 -4.02
CA SER A 96 11.37 5.20 -5.43
C SER A 96 10.06 5.22 -6.20
N SER A 97 8.94 4.83 -5.57
CA SER A 97 7.62 4.87 -6.20
C SER A 97 7.20 6.29 -6.52
N SER A 98 6.51 6.44 -7.65
CA SER A 98 6.01 7.75 -8.08
C SER A 98 4.66 8.10 -7.44
N VAL A 99 4.45 9.37 -7.14
CA VAL A 99 3.19 9.88 -6.56
C VAL A 99 1.99 9.51 -7.44
N GLY A 100 2.09 9.63 -8.77
CA GLY A 100 1.02 9.24 -9.67
C GLY A 100 0.72 7.74 -9.66
N GLY A 101 1.74 6.90 -9.48
CA GLY A 101 1.56 5.46 -9.27
C GLY A 101 0.82 5.16 -7.98
N ASN A 102 1.19 5.84 -6.89
CA ASN A 102 0.53 5.71 -5.59
C ASN A 102 -0.94 6.17 -5.63
N VAL A 103 -1.23 7.22 -6.39
CA VAL A 103 -2.61 7.64 -6.67
C VAL A 103 -3.36 6.55 -7.44
N GLY A 104 -2.73 5.99 -8.48
CA GLY A 104 -3.34 4.94 -9.31
C GLY A 104 -3.79 3.70 -8.53
N THR A 105 -3.01 3.27 -7.55
CA THR A 105 -3.34 2.09 -6.72
C THR A 105 -4.00 2.43 -5.38
N ASN A 106 -4.19 3.71 -5.05
CA ASN A 106 -4.56 4.15 -3.70
C ASN A 106 -3.61 3.59 -2.64
N ALA A 107 -2.31 3.73 -2.86
CA ALA A 107 -1.26 3.13 -2.04
C ALA A 107 -1.38 3.48 -0.56
N GLY A 108 -1.04 2.53 0.27
CA GLY A 108 -1.04 2.63 1.74
C GLY A 108 0.36 2.57 2.34
N GLY A 109 0.63 1.53 3.15
CA GLY A 109 1.87 1.25 3.83
C GLY A 109 1.80 1.41 5.34
N MET A 110 2.93 1.21 6.00
CA MET A 110 3.02 1.08 7.46
C MET A 110 2.44 2.26 8.26
N ARG A 111 2.43 3.46 7.70
CA ARG A 111 1.89 4.67 8.38
C ARG A 111 0.39 4.88 8.14
N ALA A 112 -0.27 4.00 7.39
CA ALA A 112 -1.70 4.14 7.10
C ALA A 112 -2.57 4.08 8.37
N VAL A 113 -2.14 3.39 9.40
CA VAL A 113 -2.81 3.32 10.71
C VAL A 113 -3.06 4.71 11.33
N LYS A 114 -2.15 5.66 11.13
CA LYS A 114 -2.24 7.02 11.67
C LYS A 114 -2.70 8.03 10.61
N TYR A 115 -2.15 7.95 9.42
CA TYR A 115 -2.29 8.99 8.40
C TYR A 115 -3.23 8.61 7.26
N GLY A 116 -3.65 7.35 7.22
CA GLY A 116 -4.45 6.83 6.11
C GLY A 116 -3.62 6.59 4.84
N VAL A 117 -4.31 6.16 3.81
CA VAL A 117 -3.75 5.84 2.50
C VAL A 117 -3.80 7.06 1.54
N ALA A 118 -3.38 6.89 0.28
CA ALA A 118 -3.33 7.98 -0.71
C ALA A 118 -4.61 8.80 -0.79
N ARG A 119 -5.81 8.17 -0.79
CA ARG A 119 -7.10 8.88 -0.85
C ARG A 119 -7.37 9.87 0.29
N HIS A 120 -6.76 9.65 1.44
CA HIS A 120 -6.90 10.55 2.61
C HIS A 120 -5.91 11.72 2.55
N ASN A 121 -4.88 11.61 1.71
CA ASN A 121 -3.76 12.55 1.60
C ASN A 121 -3.67 13.25 0.24
N VAL A 122 -4.56 12.95 -0.70
CA VAL A 122 -4.68 13.63 -1.98
C VAL A 122 -5.93 14.51 -1.96
N LEU A 123 -5.74 15.82 -2.12
CA LEU A 123 -6.81 16.81 -2.05
C LEU A 123 -7.36 17.20 -3.41
N GLY A 124 -6.59 17.00 -4.48
CA GLY A 124 -7.01 17.34 -5.83
C GLY A 124 -6.08 16.77 -6.89
N LEU A 125 -6.60 16.70 -8.10
CA LEU A 125 -5.90 16.17 -9.26
C LEU A 125 -6.11 17.08 -10.49
N GLN A 126 -5.10 17.14 -11.35
CA GLN A 126 -5.30 17.36 -12.76
C GLN A 126 -5.19 16.01 -13.47
N ALA A 127 -6.12 15.70 -14.35
CA ALA A 127 -6.15 14.45 -15.08
C ALA A 127 -6.60 14.67 -16.53
N VAL A 128 -6.16 13.78 -17.42
CA VAL A 128 -6.55 13.79 -18.83
C VAL A 128 -7.46 12.60 -19.09
N LEU A 129 -8.64 12.87 -19.63
CA LEU A 129 -9.59 11.88 -20.09
C LEU A 129 -9.14 11.23 -21.42
N PRO A 130 -9.60 10.02 -21.74
CA PRO A 130 -9.27 9.38 -23.03
C PRO A 130 -9.64 10.20 -24.27
N THR A 131 -10.63 11.06 -24.14
CA THR A 131 -11.07 12.01 -25.18
C THR A 131 -10.09 13.17 -25.44
N GLY A 132 -9.06 13.31 -24.58
CA GLY A 132 -8.08 14.38 -24.60
C GLY A 132 -8.47 15.62 -23.78
N GLU A 133 -9.60 15.60 -23.10
CA GLU A 133 -10.02 16.70 -22.22
C GLU A 133 -9.18 16.69 -20.94
N ILE A 134 -8.73 17.89 -20.54
CA ILE A 134 -8.01 18.09 -19.26
C ILE A 134 -9.00 18.56 -18.21
N ILE A 135 -9.11 17.84 -17.11
CA ILE A 135 -9.99 18.18 -16.00
C ILE A 135 -9.18 18.47 -14.74
N ARG A 136 -9.76 19.28 -13.84
CA ARG A 136 -9.26 19.51 -12.49
C ARG A 136 -10.34 19.08 -11.50
N THR A 137 -9.94 18.35 -10.46
CA THR A 137 -10.84 17.87 -9.42
C THR A 137 -10.26 18.21 -8.05
N GLY A 138 -11.12 18.47 -7.05
CA GLY A 138 -10.67 18.88 -5.72
C GLY A 138 -9.94 20.22 -5.74
N GLY A 139 -8.85 20.35 -4.96
CA GLY A 139 -8.06 21.57 -4.85
C GLY A 139 -7.24 21.59 -3.56
N ARG A 140 -6.81 22.78 -3.12
CA ARG A 140 -6.02 22.96 -1.87
C ARG A 140 -6.89 23.02 -0.61
N MET A 141 -8.19 22.81 -0.74
CA MET A 141 -9.16 22.91 0.35
C MET A 141 -9.30 21.57 1.07
N ALA A 142 -9.36 21.63 2.39
CA ALA A 142 -9.61 20.45 3.22
C ALA A 142 -11.07 19.95 3.17
N LYS A 143 -12.00 20.81 2.71
CA LYS A 143 -13.43 20.48 2.60
C LYS A 143 -14.00 20.99 1.29
N VAL A 144 -14.72 20.11 0.59
CA VAL A 144 -15.52 20.44 -0.58
C VAL A 144 -16.76 19.54 -0.61
N SER A 145 -17.93 20.13 -0.84
CA SER A 145 -19.20 19.41 -0.97
C SER A 145 -19.97 19.83 -2.23
N THR A 146 -19.23 20.26 -3.26
CA THR A 146 -19.79 20.74 -4.53
C THR A 146 -19.70 19.64 -5.57
N GLY A 147 -20.81 18.99 -5.85
CA GLY A 147 -20.88 17.92 -6.85
C GLY A 147 -20.33 16.58 -6.37
N TYR A 148 -20.12 15.65 -7.32
CA TYR A 148 -19.52 14.34 -7.06
C TYR A 148 -18.00 14.47 -6.83
N ASP A 149 -17.47 13.65 -5.94
CA ASP A 149 -16.03 13.59 -5.70
C ASP A 149 -15.32 12.77 -6.77
N LEU A 150 -14.98 13.42 -7.87
CA LEU A 150 -14.23 12.81 -8.98
C LEU A 150 -12.78 12.51 -8.59
N THR A 151 -12.22 13.24 -7.61
CA THR A 151 -10.87 12.98 -7.09
C THR A 151 -10.82 11.56 -6.51
N GLN A 152 -11.78 11.23 -5.63
CA GLN A 152 -11.85 9.91 -4.99
C GLN A 152 -12.20 8.79 -5.96
N LEU A 153 -12.89 9.09 -7.06
CA LEU A 153 -13.20 8.11 -8.10
C LEU A 153 -11.98 7.76 -8.96
N ILE A 154 -11.12 8.72 -9.24
CA ILE A 154 -9.88 8.52 -10.02
C ILE A 154 -8.80 7.83 -9.18
N ILE A 155 -8.70 8.13 -7.87
CA ILE A 155 -7.76 7.46 -6.96
C ILE A 155 -8.13 5.98 -6.85
N GLY A 156 -7.15 5.10 -7.06
CA GLY A 156 -7.34 3.66 -7.04
C GLY A 156 -7.95 3.07 -8.32
N SER A 157 -8.10 3.88 -9.38
CA SER A 157 -8.61 3.39 -10.68
C SER A 157 -7.57 2.65 -11.53
N GLU A 158 -6.33 2.57 -11.08
CA GLU A 158 -5.22 1.89 -11.78
C GLU A 158 -5.05 2.34 -13.24
N GLY A 159 -5.30 3.64 -13.51
CA GLY A 159 -5.21 4.21 -14.86
C GLY A 159 -6.30 3.76 -15.82
N THR A 160 -7.42 3.25 -15.33
CA THR A 160 -8.55 2.80 -16.16
C THR A 160 -9.58 3.91 -16.44
N LEU A 161 -9.59 5.02 -15.67
CA LEU A 161 -10.55 6.10 -15.80
C LEU A 161 -9.94 7.37 -16.45
N ALA A 162 -8.76 7.75 -16.01
CA ALA A 162 -8.05 8.94 -16.51
C ALA A 162 -6.54 8.79 -16.26
N LEU A 163 -5.72 9.59 -16.95
CA LEU A 163 -4.28 9.70 -16.67
C LEU A 163 -3.99 10.97 -15.87
N VAL A 164 -3.47 10.79 -14.67
CA VAL A 164 -3.14 11.88 -13.73
C VAL A 164 -1.89 12.61 -14.22
N THR A 165 -1.95 13.95 -14.28
CA THR A 165 -0.86 14.83 -14.71
C THR A 165 -0.38 15.81 -13.65
N GLU A 166 -1.17 16.03 -12.59
CA GLU A 166 -0.80 16.83 -11.43
C GLU A 166 -1.53 16.29 -10.19
N VAL A 167 -0.86 16.29 -9.05
CA VAL A 167 -1.41 15.83 -7.77
C VAL A 167 -1.21 16.93 -6.73
N ILE A 168 -2.27 17.27 -6.01
CA ILE A 168 -2.22 18.13 -4.84
C ILE A 168 -2.25 17.22 -3.62
N VAL A 169 -1.10 17.08 -2.94
CA VAL A 169 -0.96 16.24 -1.75
C VAL A 169 -1.00 17.08 -0.48
N LYS A 170 -1.65 16.53 0.55
CA LYS A 170 -1.64 17.09 1.89
C LYS A 170 -0.30 16.78 2.56
N LEU A 171 0.27 17.77 3.21
CA LEU A 171 1.46 17.61 4.04
C LEU A 171 1.08 17.64 5.52
N HIS A 172 1.86 16.92 6.32
CA HIS A 172 1.72 16.86 7.77
C HIS A 172 2.98 17.39 8.45
N PRO A 173 2.88 17.91 9.68
CA PRO A 173 4.07 18.29 10.44
C PRO A 173 5.06 17.12 10.56
N ARG A 174 6.35 17.41 10.37
CA ARG A 174 7.45 16.48 10.63
C ARG A 174 7.75 16.53 12.12
N LEU A 175 7.64 15.39 12.77
CA LEU A 175 7.92 15.28 14.20
C LEU A 175 9.38 14.84 14.40
N ASP A 176 10.07 15.51 15.35
CA ASP A 176 11.53 15.42 15.48
C ASP A 176 11.98 14.14 16.22
N HIS A 177 11.10 13.59 17.06
CA HIS A 177 11.42 12.44 17.90
C HIS A 177 10.58 11.25 17.49
N ASN A 178 11.21 10.09 17.32
CA ASN A 178 10.56 8.81 17.07
C ASN A 178 11.29 7.69 17.79
N ALA A 179 10.55 6.68 18.21
CA ALA A 179 11.08 5.47 18.81
C ALA A 179 10.14 4.29 18.52
N SER A 180 10.65 3.07 18.59
CA SER A 180 9.90 1.87 18.32
C SER A 180 10.06 0.86 19.44
N VAL A 181 8.99 0.12 19.74
CA VAL A 181 8.99 -1.03 20.64
C VAL A 181 8.74 -2.29 19.81
N LEU A 182 9.61 -3.27 19.93
CA LEU A 182 9.46 -4.60 19.34
C LEU A 182 9.17 -5.60 20.43
N ALA A 183 8.03 -6.26 20.39
CA ALA A 183 7.60 -7.22 21.39
C ALA A 183 7.38 -8.61 20.77
N PRO A 184 8.15 -9.64 21.18
CA PRO A 184 7.90 -11.04 20.85
C PRO A 184 6.75 -11.60 21.68
N PHE A 185 5.92 -12.44 21.05
CA PHE A 185 4.81 -13.17 21.66
C PHE A 185 4.95 -14.67 21.38
N ALA A 186 4.69 -15.49 22.40
CA ALA A 186 4.69 -16.93 22.26
C ALA A 186 3.43 -17.47 21.56
N ASP A 187 2.37 -16.66 21.48
CA ASP A 187 1.08 -16.99 20.90
C ASP A 187 0.64 -15.88 19.93
N PHE A 188 0.34 -16.28 18.70
CA PHE A 188 -0.07 -15.37 17.65
C PHE A 188 -1.41 -14.68 17.94
N ASP A 189 -2.35 -15.36 18.58
CA ASP A 189 -3.66 -14.79 18.92
C ASP A 189 -3.53 -13.65 19.94
N GLN A 190 -2.53 -13.72 20.83
CA GLN A 190 -2.21 -12.62 21.76
C GLN A 190 -1.69 -11.38 21.04
N VAL A 191 -0.86 -11.54 19.99
CA VAL A 191 -0.42 -10.42 19.14
C VAL A 191 -1.63 -9.68 18.59
N MET A 192 -2.57 -10.43 18.01
CA MET A 192 -3.74 -9.83 17.39
C MET A 192 -4.72 -9.24 18.41
N ALA A 193 -4.82 -9.81 19.60
CA ALA A 193 -5.64 -9.28 20.70
C ALA A 193 -5.06 -7.98 21.30
N ALA A 194 -3.76 -7.73 21.16
CA ALA A 194 -3.10 -6.51 21.61
C ALA A 194 -3.44 -5.30 20.71
N VAL A 195 -3.58 -5.51 19.41
CA VAL A 195 -3.77 -4.45 18.41
C VAL A 195 -4.93 -3.49 18.73
N PRO A 196 -6.18 -3.96 18.94
CA PRO A 196 -7.29 -3.05 19.23
C PRO A 196 -7.12 -2.29 20.56
N LYS A 197 -6.41 -2.86 21.54
CA LYS A 197 -6.16 -2.23 22.83
C LYS A 197 -5.14 -1.09 22.70
N ILE A 198 -4.08 -1.30 21.93
CA ILE A 198 -3.10 -0.27 21.59
C ILE A 198 -3.78 0.89 20.82
N LEU A 199 -4.62 0.58 19.84
CA LEU A 199 -5.36 1.61 19.09
C LEU A 199 -6.35 2.40 19.95
N ALA A 200 -6.95 1.77 20.96
CA ALA A 200 -7.88 2.40 21.87
C ALA A 200 -7.19 3.19 23.01
N SER A 201 -5.89 3.05 23.20
CA SER A 201 -5.14 3.71 24.28
C SER A 201 -4.99 5.23 24.12
N GLY A 202 -5.16 5.74 22.90
CA GLY A 202 -4.91 7.14 22.58
C GLY A 202 -3.46 7.47 22.23
N LEU A 203 -2.55 6.50 22.25
CA LEU A 203 -1.12 6.68 21.92
C LEU A 203 -0.87 6.98 20.43
N ALA A 204 -1.84 6.67 19.56
CA ALA A 204 -1.82 6.97 18.12
C ALA A 204 -0.51 6.57 17.42
N PRO A 205 -0.14 5.29 17.41
CA PRO A 205 1.08 4.82 16.77
C PRO A 205 1.12 5.20 15.29
N ASP A 206 2.27 5.60 14.79
CA ASP A 206 2.48 5.86 13.36
C ASP A 206 2.79 4.58 12.57
N ILE A 207 3.26 3.53 13.25
CA ILE A 207 3.43 2.18 12.71
C ILE A 207 2.91 1.16 13.75
N LEU A 208 2.14 0.20 13.28
CA LEU A 208 1.68 -0.94 14.08
C LEU A 208 1.65 -2.20 13.20
N GLU A 209 2.76 -2.95 13.25
CA GLU A 209 3.05 -4.09 12.37
C GLU A 209 3.12 -5.40 13.14
N TYR A 210 2.54 -6.46 12.58
CA TYR A 210 2.91 -7.80 13.00
C TYR A 210 3.90 -8.43 12.03
N ILE A 211 4.79 -9.28 12.53
CA ILE A 211 5.75 -10.05 11.74
C ILE A 211 5.79 -11.45 12.33
N ASP A 212 5.47 -12.49 11.55
CA ASP A 212 5.61 -13.86 12.06
C ASP A 212 7.08 -14.26 12.25
N ASN A 213 7.33 -15.27 13.07
CA ASN A 213 8.69 -15.66 13.42
C ASN A 213 9.52 -16.13 12.21
N THR A 214 8.88 -16.81 11.26
CA THR A 214 9.56 -17.26 10.01
C THR A 214 10.00 -16.07 9.18
N SER A 215 9.13 -15.09 9.01
CA SER A 215 9.46 -13.85 8.28
C SER A 215 10.52 -13.03 9.02
N MET A 216 10.45 -12.93 10.35
CA MET A 216 11.46 -12.24 11.14
C MET A 216 12.84 -12.93 11.02
N ALA A 217 12.90 -14.25 11.10
CA ALA A 217 14.13 -15.00 10.91
C ALA A 217 14.74 -14.77 9.51
N ALA A 218 13.90 -14.74 8.48
CA ALA A 218 14.31 -14.39 7.12
C ALA A 218 14.88 -12.98 7.01
N LEU A 219 14.24 -11.99 7.63
CA LEU A 219 14.71 -10.60 7.67
C LEU A 219 16.04 -10.48 8.40
N ILE A 220 16.16 -11.10 9.58
CA ILE A 220 17.40 -11.10 10.36
C ILE A 220 18.55 -11.67 9.53
N SER A 221 18.36 -12.83 8.89
CA SER A 221 19.41 -13.51 8.12
C SER A 221 19.79 -12.77 6.84
N THR A 222 18.82 -12.23 6.09
CA THR A 222 19.07 -11.59 4.79
C THR A 222 19.56 -10.14 4.92
N GLN A 223 19.23 -9.44 5.99
CA GLN A 223 19.56 -8.03 6.21
C GLN A 223 20.61 -7.84 7.34
N ASN A 224 21.13 -8.91 7.94
CA ASN A 224 22.08 -8.89 9.06
C ASN A 224 21.61 -7.95 10.21
N LEU A 225 20.37 -8.17 10.65
CA LEU A 225 19.78 -7.35 11.71
C LEU A 225 20.27 -7.81 13.10
N GLU A 226 20.73 -6.85 13.89
CA GLU A 226 21.05 -7.03 15.30
C GLU A 226 19.97 -6.33 16.15
N LEU A 227 19.01 -7.12 16.65
CA LEU A 227 17.83 -6.60 17.38
C LEU A 227 17.99 -6.72 18.92
N GLY A 228 19.08 -7.31 19.38
CA GLY A 228 19.32 -7.50 20.82
C GLY A 228 18.40 -8.55 21.50
N ILE A 229 17.62 -9.31 20.72
CA ILE A 229 16.71 -10.31 21.25
C ILE A 229 17.48 -11.62 21.48
N PRO A 230 17.44 -12.20 22.70
CA PRO A 230 18.09 -13.49 23.00
C PRO A 230 17.57 -14.62 22.11
N ASP A 231 18.46 -15.56 21.73
CA ASP A 231 18.11 -16.70 20.88
C ASP A 231 16.94 -17.53 21.45
N GLN A 232 16.94 -17.76 22.78
CA GLN A 232 15.87 -18.51 23.45
C GLN A 232 14.48 -17.89 23.24
N ILE A 233 14.39 -16.57 23.21
CA ILE A 233 13.13 -15.85 22.95
C ILE A 233 12.77 -15.96 21.46
N ARG A 234 13.74 -15.78 20.56
CA ARG A 234 13.53 -15.92 19.12
C ARG A 234 13.04 -17.32 18.73
N ASP A 235 13.56 -18.35 19.39
CA ASP A 235 13.20 -19.75 19.10
C ASP A 235 11.84 -20.15 19.67
N SER A 236 11.34 -19.44 20.68
CA SER A 236 10.08 -19.75 21.40
C SER A 236 8.91 -18.86 21.02
N CYS A 237 9.10 -17.75 20.28
CA CYS A 237 8.02 -16.87 19.90
C CYS A 237 7.39 -17.28 18.56
N GLU A 238 6.10 -17.03 18.40
CA GLU A 238 5.37 -17.24 17.13
C GLU A 238 5.34 -16.00 16.26
N ALA A 239 5.31 -14.83 16.88
CA ALA A 239 5.27 -13.56 16.15
C ALA A 239 5.76 -12.38 16.99
N TYR A 240 5.98 -11.27 16.31
CA TYR A 240 6.39 -10.00 16.89
C TYR A 240 5.35 -8.94 16.58
N LEU A 241 5.18 -7.99 17.50
CA LEU A 241 4.47 -6.74 17.27
C LEU A 241 5.46 -5.59 17.34
N LEU A 242 5.53 -4.81 16.27
CA LEU A 242 6.32 -3.59 16.17
C LEU A 242 5.38 -2.39 16.31
N VAL A 243 5.62 -1.57 17.32
CA VAL A 243 4.90 -0.32 17.58
C VAL A 243 5.87 0.83 17.45
N ALA A 244 5.65 1.75 16.50
CA ALA A 244 6.41 2.97 16.41
C ALA A 244 5.57 4.18 16.79
N LEU A 245 6.18 5.08 17.54
CA LEU A 245 5.59 6.33 17.99
C LEU A 245 6.48 7.51 17.58
N GLU A 246 5.85 8.64 17.38
CA GLU A 246 6.53 9.91 17.11
C GLU A 246 5.90 11.04 17.93
N ASN A 247 6.72 11.96 18.39
CA ASN A 247 6.27 13.12 19.15
C ASN A 247 7.16 14.34 18.86
N ARG A 248 6.61 15.52 19.08
CA ARG A 248 7.36 16.78 19.02
C ARG A 248 8.26 16.97 20.24
N ILE A 249 7.95 16.35 21.37
CA ILE A 249 8.62 16.54 22.67
C ILE A 249 9.20 15.18 23.09
N ALA A 250 10.53 15.16 23.31
CA ALA A 250 11.26 13.93 23.66
C ALA A 250 10.74 13.27 24.95
N ASP A 251 10.50 14.05 26.00
CA ASP A 251 10.04 13.51 27.29
C ASP A 251 8.66 12.83 27.17
N ARG A 252 7.76 13.40 26.38
CA ARG A 252 6.46 12.76 26.11
C ARG A 252 6.60 11.49 25.30
N LEU A 253 7.47 11.46 24.30
CA LEU A 253 7.74 10.23 23.56
C LEU A 253 8.28 9.15 24.49
N PHE A 254 9.16 9.50 25.43
CA PHE A 254 9.68 8.56 26.41
C PHE A 254 8.57 7.97 27.31
N GLU A 255 7.68 8.81 27.83
CA GLU A 255 6.51 8.38 28.60
C GLU A 255 5.57 7.48 27.77
N ASP A 256 5.31 7.83 26.51
CA ASP A 256 4.47 7.05 25.60
C ASP A 256 5.10 5.67 25.31
N ILE A 257 6.41 5.60 25.07
CA ILE A 257 7.16 4.35 24.83
C ILE A 257 7.14 3.45 26.06
N GLN A 258 7.33 4.02 27.25
CA GLN A 258 7.23 3.27 28.51
C GLN A 258 5.82 2.67 28.66
N THR A 259 4.79 3.48 28.44
CA THR A 259 3.39 3.05 28.48
C THR A 259 3.11 1.92 27.49
N VAL A 260 3.61 2.00 26.24
CA VAL A 260 3.49 0.93 25.25
C VAL A 260 4.16 -0.35 25.74
N GLY A 261 5.40 -0.24 26.27
CA GLY A 261 6.13 -1.38 26.79
C GLY A 261 5.37 -2.11 27.90
N GLU A 262 4.88 -1.37 28.90
CA GLU A 262 4.06 -1.89 30.00
C GLU A 262 2.77 -2.56 29.47
N MET A 263 2.05 -1.90 28.57
CA MET A 263 0.85 -2.48 27.93
C MET A 263 1.15 -3.78 27.21
N LEU A 264 2.23 -3.86 26.44
CA LEU A 264 2.59 -5.06 25.69
C LEU A 264 2.87 -6.23 26.64
N MET A 265 3.58 -5.98 27.76
CA MET A 265 3.83 -6.99 28.80
C MET A 265 2.53 -7.47 29.44
N GLU A 266 1.61 -6.57 29.80
CA GLU A 266 0.29 -6.91 30.33
C GLU A 266 -0.57 -7.72 29.35
N LEU A 267 -0.34 -7.53 28.04
CA LEU A 267 -1.05 -8.21 26.97
C LEU A 267 -0.44 -9.55 26.56
N GLY A 268 0.63 -9.99 27.28
CA GLY A 268 1.21 -11.30 27.11
C GLY A 268 2.47 -11.35 26.25
N ALA A 269 3.09 -10.21 25.96
CA ALA A 269 4.42 -10.22 25.35
C ALA A 269 5.43 -10.93 26.28
N VAL A 270 6.35 -11.67 25.67
CA VAL A 270 7.44 -12.34 26.41
C VAL A 270 8.42 -11.31 26.96
N ASP A 271 8.64 -10.24 26.20
CA ASP A 271 9.48 -9.10 26.55
C ASP A 271 9.14 -7.89 25.64
N ALA A 272 9.69 -6.71 25.94
CA ALA A 272 9.50 -5.50 25.15
C ALA A 272 10.85 -4.78 24.96
N TYR A 273 11.31 -4.71 23.72
CA TYR A 273 12.61 -4.13 23.34
C TYR A 273 12.40 -2.76 22.75
N VAL A 274 12.92 -1.74 23.41
CA VAL A 274 12.95 -0.39 22.82
C VAL A 274 14.10 -0.32 21.81
N LEU A 275 13.73 -0.07 20.56
CA LEU A 275 14.68 0.11 19.45
C LEU A 275 14.91 1.60 19.23
N GLU A 276 16.15 2.04 19.42
CA GLU A 276 16.53 3.43 19.24
C GLU A 276 17.31 3.65 17.93
N GLY A 277 17.10 4.82 17.31
CA GLY A 277 17.91 5.34 16.21
C GLY A 277 18.11 4.37 15.05
N GLY A 278 19.34 3.86 14.91
CA GLY A 278 19.72 3.02 13.76
C GLY A 278 19.05 1.66 13.69
N SER A 279 18.77 1.01 14.83
CA SER A 279 18.17 -0.34 14.87
C SER A 279 16.70 -0.32 14.46
N ALA A 280 15.93 0.66 14.93
CA ALA A 280 14.55 0.85 14.52
C ALA A 280 14.44 1.09 12.99
N ARG A 281 15.28 1.99 12.48
CA ARG A 281 15.31 2.30 11.04
C ARG A 281 15.64 1.06 10.21
N LYS A 282 16.68 0.32 10.59
CA LYS A 282 17.08 -0.92 9.88
C LYS A 282 15.97 -1.98 9.86
N LEU A 283 15.26 -2.14 10.98
CA LEU A 283 14.14 -3.10 11.03
C LEU A 283 13.00 -2.66 10.12
N ILE A 284 12.62 -1.38 10.13
CA ILE A 284 11.58 -0.84 9.25
C ILE A 284 11.97 -1.00 7.77
N GLU A 285 13.20 -0.61 7.40
CA GLU A 285 13.72 -0.79 6.04
C GLU A 285 13.80 -2.27 5.62
N ALA A 286 14.13 -3.16 6.55
CA ALA A 286 14.14 -4.60 6.29
C ALA A 286 12.72 -5.14 6.07
N ARG A 287 11.76 -4.69 6.90
CA ARG A 287 10.35 -5.08 6.80
C ARG A 287 9.76 -4.72 5.42
N GLU A 288 10.14 -3.60 4.84
CA GLU A 288 9.76 -3.21 3.49
C GLU A 288 10.24 -4.22 2.44
N LYS A 289 11.35 -4.89 2.69
CA LYS A 289 11.94 -5.92 1.81
C LYS A 289 11.46 -7.34 2.10
N ALA A 290 10.47 -7.51 3.00
CA ALA A 290 9.99 -8.83 3.43
C ALA A 290 9.55 -9.73 2.26
N PHE A 291 8.91 -9.15 1.23
CA PHE A 291 8.54 -9.89 0.02
C PHE A 291 9.77 -10.49 -0.69
N TRP A 292 10.84 -9.72 -0.85
CA TRP A 292 12.06 -10.19 -1.50
C TRP A 292 12.79 -11.23 -0.66
N ALA A 293 12.77 -11.09 0.67
CA ALA A 293 13.30 -12.09 1.58
C ALA A 293 12.53 -13.41 1.48
N ALA A 294 11.20 -13.37 1.50
CA ALA A 294 10.36 -14.55 1.33
C ALA A 294 10.55 -15.22 -0.05
N LYS A 295 10.67 -14.43 -1.11
CA LYS A 295 10.95 -14.95 -2.47
C LYS A 295 12.31 -15.64 -2.56
N ALA A 296 13.33 -15.12 -1.90
CA ALA A 296 14.64 -15.77 -1.81
C ALA A 296 14.59 -17.12 -1.08
N LEU A 297 13.61 -17.33 -0.20
CA LEU A 297 13.34 -18.60 0.50
C LEU A 297 12.39 -19.53 -0.26
N GLY A 298 11.97 -19.17 -1.48
CA GLY A 298 11.17 -20.01 -2.36
C GLY A 298 9.67 -19.71 -2.36
N ALA A 299 9.25 -18.55 -1.88
CA ALA A 299 7.86 -18.12 -2.07
C ALA A 299 7.57 -17.86 -3.56
N ASP A 300 6.43 -18.35 -4.02
CA ASP A 300 6.01 -18.29 -5.43
C ASP A 300 5.09 -17.10 -5.71
N ASP A 301 4.32 -16.67 -4.69
CA ASP A 301 3.28 -15.65 -4.84
C ASP A 301 3.13 -14.83 -3.56
N ILE A 302 2.43 -13.71 -3.66
CA ILE A 302 2.11 -12.84 -2.52
C ILE A 302 0.62 -12.54 -2.47
N ILE A 303 0.04 -12.70 -1.29
CA ILE A 303 -1.30 -12.21 -0.95
C ILE A 303 -1.15 -10.84 -0.28
N ASP A 304 -2.02 -9.95 -0.66
CA ASP A 304 -2.22 -8.63 -0.08
C ASP A 304 -3.72 -8.45 0.12
N THR A 305 -4.25 -8.99 1.20
CA THR A 305 -5.65 -8.88 1.56
C THR A 305 -5.84 -7.88 2.69
N VAL A 306 -7.06 -7.38 2.84
CA VAL A 306 -7.45 -6.62 4.01
C VAL A 306 -8.70 -7.22 4.61
N VAL A 307 -8.75 -7.34 5.93
CA VAL A 307 -9.91 -7.80 6.69
C VAL A 307 -10.20 -6.84 7.85
N PRO A 308 -11.42 -6.80 8.39
CA PRO A 308 -11.66 -6.09 9.64
C PRO A 308 -10.66 -6.55 10.70
N ARG A 309 -10.07 -5.62 11.45
CA ARG A 309 -8.99 -5.91 12.45
C ARG A 309 -9.34 -7.07 13.38
N ALA A 310 -10.59 -7.11 13.86
CA ALA A 310 -11.07 -8.19 14.74
C ALA A 310 -11.14 -9.56 14.04
N SER A 311 -11.10 -9.60 12.72
CA SER A 311 -11.12 -10.83 11.93
C SER A 311 -9.72 -11.35 11.59
N MET A 312 -8.66 -10.57 11.85
CA MET A 312 -7.28 -10.95 11.51
C MET A 312 -6.84 -12.29 12.14
N PRO A 313 -7.09 -12.58 13.45
CA PRO A 313 -6.71 -13.87 14.02
C PRO A 313 -7.30 -15.04 13.25
N LYS A 314 -8.61 -14.99 13.00
CA LYS A 314 -9.32 -16.04 12.25
C LYS A 314 -8.82 -16.15 10.81
N PHE A 315 -8.60 -15.02 10.13
CA PHE A 315 -8.09 -15.01 8.77
C PHE A 315 -6.73 -15.70 8.70
N LEU A 316 -5.77 -15.29 9.53
CA LEU A 316 -4.40 -15.78 9.49
C LEU A 316 -4.28 -17.26 9.89
N SER A 317 -4.98 -17.69 10.95
CA SER A 317 -4.98 -19.11 11.35
C SER A 317 -5.60 -20.00 10.29
N THR A 318 -6.73 -19.59 9.70
CA THR A 318 -7.40 -20.36 8.64
C THR A 318 -6.58 -20.40 7.35
N ALA A 319 -5.99 -19.27 6.93
CA ALA A 319 -5.14 -19.19 5.73
C ALA A 319 -3.90 -20.10 5.84
N ARG A 320 -3.26 -20.15 7.02
CA ARG A 320 -2.15 -21.10 7.30
C ARG A 320 -2.62 -22.54 7.23
N GLY A 321 -3.80 -22.85 7.78
CA GLY A 321 -4.40 -24.19 7.70
C GLY A 321 -4.70 -24.61 6.25
N LEU A 322 -5.23 -23.69 5.43
CA LEU A 322 -5.47 -23.93 3.99
C LEU A 322 -4.15 -24.19 3.24
N ALA A 323 -3.10 -23.43 3.53
CA ALA A 323 -1.79 -23.62 2.91
C ALA A 323 -1.19 -24.98 3.28
N ALA A 324 -1.25 -25.38 4.56
CA ALA A 324 -0.79 -26.68 5.01
C ALA A 324 -1.57 -27.83 4.36
N ALA A 325 -2.90 -27.71 4.21
CA ALA A 325 -3.74 -28.70 3.53
C ALA A 325 -3.43 -28.82 2.03
N ALA A 326 -2.85 -27.78 1.42
CA ALA A 326 -2.40 -27.77 0.03
C ALA A 326 -0.93 -28.24 -0.14
N ASP A 327 -0.31 -28.82 0.88
CA ASP A 327 1.12 -29.15 0.93
C ASP A 327 2.03 -27.94 0.68
N GLY A 328 1.58 -26.77 1.11
CA GLY A 328 2.25 -25.49 0.96
C GLY A 328 2.51 -24.81 2.31
N ALA A 329 2.98 -23.57 2.24
CA ALA A 329 3.18 -22.70 3.39
C ALA A 329 2.68 -21.28 3.10
N ALA A 330 2.20 -20.62 4.15
CA ALA A 330 1.82 -19.22 4.14
C ALA A 330 2.47 -18.54 5.36
N VAL A 331 3.41 -17.64 5.10
CA VAL A 331 4.15 -16.87 6.11
C VAL A 331 4.08 -15.40 5.79
N GLY A 332 4.16 -14.53 6.79
CA GLY A 332 4.05 -13.13 6.45
C GLY A 332 4.10 -12.14 7.61
N CYS A 333 3.74 -10.96 7.26
CA CYS A 333 3.70 -9.79 8.10
C CYS A 333 2.53 -8.92 7.63
N GLY A 334 2.26 -7.83 8.30
CA GLY A 334 1.21 -6.93 7.84
C GLY A 334 0.98 -5.74 8.74
N HIS A 335 0.21 -4.82 8.18
CA HIS A 335 -0.21 -3.60 8.85
C HIS A 335 -1.33 -3.92 9.83
N ALA A 336 -0.97 -4.40 11.04
CA ALA A 336 -1.93 -4.86 12.04
C ALA A 336 -2.90 -3.75 12.44
N GLY A 337 -2.43 -2.51 12.41
CA GLY A 337 -3.22 -1.32 12.75
C GLY A 337 -4.38 -1.02 11.80
N ASP A 338 -4.38 -1.55 10.56
CA ASP A 338 -5.45 -1.30 9.58
C ASP A 338 -6.05 -2.59 8.96
N GLY A 339 -5.56 -3.75 9.36
CA GLY A 339 -6.12 -5.04 8.94
C GLY A 339 -5.56 -5.57 7.64
N ASN A 340 -4.53 -4.94 7.08
CA ASN A 340 -3.89 -5.39 5.87
C ASN A 340 -2.85 -6.49 6.14
N VAL A 341 -2.96 -7.59 5.41
CA VAL A 341 -2.17 -8.81 5.58
C VAL A 341 -1.38 -9.09 4.32
N HIS A 342 -0.07 -9.21 4.46
CA HIS A 342 0.83 -9.70 3.42
C HIS A 342 1.30 -11.10 3.75
N MET A 343 0.96 -12.08 2.91
CA MET A 343 1.42 -13.45 3.06
C MET A 343 2.17 -13.89 1.82
N ALA A 344 3.38 -14.37 2.02
CA ALA A 344 4.13 -15.07 1.00
C ALA A 344 3.64 -16.53 0.95
N ILE A 345 3.28 -16.99 -0.24
CA ILE A 345 2.74 -18.33 -0.47
C ILE A 345 3.81 -19.16 -1.16
N ALA A 346 4.06 -20.35 -0.63
CA ALA A 346 4.86 -21.38 -1.26
C ALA A 346 3.98 -22.61 -1.50
N CYS A 347 3.70 -22.93 -2.77
CA CYS A 347 2.95 -24.12 -3.16
C CYS A 347 3.42 -24.56 -4.56
N LYS A 348 4.09 -25.71 -4.64
CA LYS A 348 4.74 -26.18 -5.88
C LYS A 348 3.77 -26.65 -6.96
N ASP A 349 2.61 -27.15 -6.55
CA ASP A 349 1.58 -27.63 -7.47
C ASP A 349 0.74 -26.44 -7.96
N PRO A 350 0.72 -26.13 -9.28
CA PRO A 350 0.00 -24.97 -9.80
C PRO A 350 -1.51 -25.02 -9.58
N GLU A 351 -2.14 -26.18 -9.66
CA GLU A 351 -3.59 -26.33 -9.48
C GLU A 351 -3.96 -26.17 -8.00
N LYS A 352 -3.19 -26.79 -7.09
CA LYS A 352 -3.36 -26.58 -5.65
C LYS A 352 -3.11 -25.12 -5.27
N LYS A 353 -2.08 -24.48 -5.84
CA LYS A 353 -1.79 -23.06 -5.60
C LYS A 353 -2.94 -22.18 -6.04
N LYS A 354 -3.46 -22.35 -7.26
CA LYS A 354 -4.61 -21.59 -7.75
C LYS A 354 -5.82 -21.72 -6.83
N LYS A 355 -6.15 -22.96 -6.42
CA LYS A 355 -7.24 -23.20 -5.49
C LYS A 355 -6.97 -22.53 -4.13
N LEU A 356 -5.77 -22.68 -3.57
CA LEU A 356 -5.36 -22.07 -2.32
C LEU A 356 -5.53 -20.54 -2.35
N MET A 357 -5.07 -19.90 -3.42
CA MET A 357 -5.22 -18.45 -3.61
C MET A 357 -6.70 -18.05 -3.64
N THR A 358 -7.55 -18.79 -4.40
CA THR A 358 -8.98 -18.55 -4.45
C THR A 358 -9.62 -18.69 -3.06
N ASP A 359 -9.31 -19.78 -2.35
CA ASP A 359 -9.88 -20.05 -1.02
C ASP A 359 -9.48 -18.96 0.00
N ILE A 360 -8.24 -18.47 -0.04
CA ILE A 360 -7.79 -17.39 0.86
C ILE A 360 -8.46 -16.05 0.51
N PHE A 361 -8.60 -15.72 -0.77
CA PHE A 361 -9.34 -14.50 -1.17
C PHE A 361 -10.82 -14.59 -0.82
N ALA A 362 -11.45 -15.74 -1.02
CA ALA A 362 -12.85 -15.99 -0.61
C ALA A 362 -13.01 -15.83 0.91
N LEU A 363 -12.10 -16.39 1.71
CA LEU A 363 -12.08 -16.21 3.16
C LEU A 363 -12.00 -14.73 3.57
N ALA A 364 -11.15 -13.93 2.91
CA ALA A 364 -11.08 -12.50 3.18
C ALA A 364 -12.42 -11.80 2.92
N MET A 365 -13.07 -12.11 1.79
CA MET A 365 -14.39 -11.57 1.43
C MET A 365 -15.49 -12.01 2.41
N GLU A 366 -15.53 -13.28 2.81
CA GLU A 366 -16.47 -13.82 3.80
C GLU A 366 -16.33 -13.14 5.17
N LEU A 367 -15.12 -12.73 5.54
CA LEU A 367 -14.84 -12.00 6.77
C LEU A 367 -15.14 -10.50 6.68
N GLY A 368 -15.70 -10.04 5.55
CA GLY A 368 -16.05 -8.63 5.32
C GLY A 368 -14.87 -7.78 4.85
N GLY A 369 -13.84 -8.41 4.31
CA GLY A 369 -12.63 -7.79 3.79
C GLY A 369 -12.63 -7.59 2.27
N ALA A 370 -11.43 -7.51 1.69
CA ALA A 370 -11.20 -7.38 0.25
C ALA A 370 -9.95 -8.14 -0.20
N ILE A 371 -9.88 -8.49 -1.49
CA ILE A 371 -8.78 -9.26 -2.08
C ILE A 371 -7.48 -8.46 -2.26
N SER A 372 -7.53 -7.14 -2.12
CA SER A 372 -6.35 -6.28 -2.16
C SER A 372 -6.49 -5.16 -1.16
N GLY A 373 -5.49 -5.00 -0.27
CA GLY A 373 -5.40 -3.92 0.70
C GLY A 373 -4.80 -2.65 0.09
N GLU A 374 -3.67 -2.80 -0.63
CA GLU A 374 -2.93 -1.65 -1.17
C GLU A 374 -2.27 -1.88 -2.54
N HIS A 375 -2.00 -3.13 -2.95
CA HIS A 375 -1.30 -3.41 -4.23
C HIS A 375 -2.17 -3.18 -5.46
N GLY A 376 -3.50 -3.05 -5.31
CA GLY A 376 -4.47 -3.01 -6.39
C GLY A 376 -4.80 -4.39 -6.95
N VAL A 377 -5.80 -4.44 -7.82
CA VAL A 377 -6.24 -5.65 -8.52
C VAL A 377 -5.28 -5.98 -9.68
N GLY A 378 -4.92 -4.95 -10.43
CA GLY A 378 -4.05 -5.05 -11.59
C GLY A 378 -4.56 -6.07 -12.61
N ARG A 379 -3.61 -6.80 -13.22
CA ARG A 379 -3.89 -7.99 -14.05
C ARG A 379 -3.84 -9.28 -13.23
N ALA A 380 -3.00 -9.29 -12.19
CA ALA A 380 -2.73 -10.51 -11.44
C ALA A 380 -3.93 -11.02 -10.64
N LYS A 381 -4.77 -10.11 -10.14
CA LYS A 381 -5.91 -10.45 -9.29
C LYS A 381 -7.27 -10.30 -10.01
N THR A 382 -7.28 -9.89 -11.29
CA THR A 382 -8.52 -9.64 -12.05
C THR A 382 -9.46 -10.86 -12.06
N GLY A 383 -8.92 -12.07 -12.28
CA GLY A 383 -9.72 -13.29 -12.28
C GLY A 383 -10.44 -13.52 -10.95
N TYR A 384 -9.71 -13.44 -9.85
CA TYR A 384 -10.27 -13.59 -8.49
C TYR A 384 -11.27 -12.49 -8.16
N PHE A 385 -10.98 -11.25 -8.56
CA PHE A 385 -11.88 -10.12 -8.35
C PHE A 385 -13.23 -10.33 -9.07
N LEU A 386 -13.22 -10.74 -10.32
CA LEU A 386 -14.43 -10.96 -11.10
C LEU A 386 -15.23 -12.19 -10.63
N GLU A 387 -14.57 -13.18 -10.04
CA GLU A 387 -15.18 -14.39 -9.49
C GLU A 387 -15.83 -14.13 -8.13
N LEU A 388 -15.19 -13.35 -7.26
CA LEU A 388 -15.57 -13.24 -5.84
C LEU A 388 -16.33 -11.98 -5.48
N GLU A 389 -16.24 -10.91 -6.30
CA GLU A 389 -16.90 -9.63 -5.99
C GLU A 389 -18.38 -9.65 -6.42
N ASP A 390 -19.21 -8.83 -5.76
CA ASP A 390 -20.64 -8.65 -6.10
C ASP A 390 -20.82 -8.26 -7.57
N PRO A 391 -21.55 -9.04 -8.37
CA PRO A 391 -21.76 -8.79 -9.80
C PRO A 391 -22.48 -7.47 -10.07
N VAL A 392 -23.34 -6.99 -9.17
CA VAL A 392 -24.01 -5.69 -9.30
C VAL A 392 -23.00 -4.54 -9.15
N LYS A 393 -22.10 -4.68 -8.19
CA LYS A 393 -20.99 -3.73 -7.98
C LYS A 393 -20.05 -3.70 -9.20
N ILE A 394 -19.66 -4.86 -9.73
CA ILE A 394 -18.86 -4.96 -10.98
C ILE A 394 -19.57 -4.28 -12.14
N SER A 395 -20.88 -4.56 -12.32
CA SER A 395 -21.69 -3.95 -13.37
C SER A 395 -21.71 -2.41 -13.26
N LEU A 396 -21.85 -1.88 -12.03
CA LEU A 396 -21.81 -0.44 -11.81
C LEU A 396 -20.43 0.16 -12.15
N MET A 397 -19.34 -0.48 -11.71
CA MET A 397 -18.00 -0.04 -12.03
C MET A 397 -17.71 -0.04 -13.54
N ARG A 398 -18.21 -1.05 -14.29
CA ARG A 398 -18.12 -1.09 -15.76
C ARG A 398 -18.86 0.08 -16.43
N ARG A 399 -20.04 0.47 -15.93
CA ARG A 399 -20.79 1.64 -16.43
C ARG A 399 -20.03 2.95 -16.15
N ILE A 400 -19.37 3.08 -14.98
CA ILE A 400 -18.51 4.21 -14.67
C ILE A 400 -17.32 4.25 -15.64
N LYS A 401 -16.63 3.11 -15.83
CA LYS A 401 -15.54 2.97 -16.81
C LYS A 401 -15.98 3.43 -18.19
N GLN A 402 -17.14 2.96 -18.67
CA GLN A 402 -17.70 3.31 -19.98
C GLN A 402 -18.01 4.81 -20.10
N SER A 403 -18.43 5.46 -19.00
CA SER A 403 -18.67 6.91 -18.97
C SER A 403 -17.42 7.74 -19.10
N PHE A 404 -16.29 7.28 -18.52
CA PHE A 404 -14.99 7.95 -18.59
C PHE A 404 -14.24 7.60 -19.88
N ASP A 405 -14.30 6.35 -20.29
CA ASP A 405 -13.53 5.78 -21.40
C ASP A 405 -14.47 5.04 -22.38
N PRO A 406 -15.24 5.77 -23.18
CA PRO A 406 -16.19 5.18 -24.11
C PRO A 406 -15.53 4.33 -25.20
N ALA A 407 -14.28 4.61 -25.56
CA ALA A 407 -13.52 3.83 -26.53
C ALA A 407 -12.82 2.60 -25.92
N GLY A 408 -12.81 2.46 -24.58
CA GLY A 408 -12.22 1.33 -23.88
C GLY A 408 -10.70 1.21 -24.01
N ILE A 409 -10.00 2.31 -24.29
CA ILE A 409 -8.57 2.28 -24.57
C ILE A 409 -7.68 2.26 -23.33
N LEU A 410 -8.16 2.78 -22.18
CA LEU A 410 -7.35 2.93 -20.99
C LEU A 410 -7.17 1.60 -20.24
N ASN A 411 -5.95 1.17 -20.17
CA ASN A 411 -5.41 0.06 -19.39
C ASN A 411 -6.25 -1.23 -19.48
N PRO A 412 -6.54 -1.75 -20.70
CA PRO A 412 -7.38 -2.94 -20.89
C PRO A 412 -6.75 -4.14 -20.17
N GLY A 413 -7.59 -5.04 -19.66
CA GLY A 413 -7.19 -6.21 -18.87
C GLY A 413 -6.91 -5.94 -17.40
N VAL A 414 -6.91 -4.68 -16.97
CA VAL A 414 -6.76 -4.27 -15.56
C VAL A 414 -8.13 -4.09 -14.93
N VAL A 415 -8.34 -4.63 -13.73
CA VAL A 415 -9.59 -4.65 -12.96
C VAL A 415 -10.70 -5.48 -13.61
N PHE A 416 -11.00 -5.30 -14.89
CA PHE A 416 -12.18 -5.89 -15.54
C PHE A 416 -11.88 -7.06 -16.48
N GLY A 417 -10.62 -7.42 -16.67
CA GLY A 417 -10.22 -8.44 -17.64
C GLY A 417 -10.28 -7.92 -19.09
N ASP A 418 -9.89 -8.78 -20.01
CA ASP A 418 -10.05 -8.50 -21.43
C ASP A 418 -11.54 -8.69 -21.78
N THR A 419 -12.17 -7.66 -22.31
CA THR A 419 -13.54 -7.68 -22.82
C THR A 419 -13.56 -8.04 -24.28
#